data_6106062643b6398a9c873c1c285d32c3
#
_entry.id   6106062643b6398a9c873c1c285d32c3
#
_cell.length_a   1.000
_cell.length_b   1.000
_cell.length_c   1.000
_cell.angle_alpha   90.00
_cell.angle_beta   90.00
_cell.angle_gamma   90.00
#
_symmetry.space_group_name_H-M   'P 1'
#
loop_
_entity.id
_entity.type
_entity.pdbx_description
1 polymer ?
#
loop_
_entity_poly.entity_id
_entity_poly.type
_entity_poly.pdbx_seq_one_letter_code
_entity_poly.pdbx_strand_id
1 'polypeptide(L)'
;MQLPSVPTSTRSRRAVFLAVLGLLLVPFLAGCLRVQVSMGVSADDRVSGQIVAAAVPANDQDKGPQLTPPDSLSDKVRIQEYKKDGYVGSQAFFSDLTFGDVQQLGTMSEQATGSFQISLQRTGDLVTLDGKADLSSVPATGTDVQFTIAFPARIATTNGTREGDSIVSWKLPAGDTSTIRAEVRYSDPSTRSFAGWAGIMAGVTLGVAVIVGALAWLARNREPVIGSGRKKDHSEV
;
A
#
# COMPACT_ATOMS: atom_id res chain seq x y z
N MET A 1 3.80 -87.50 -15.14
CA MET A 1 4.34 -86.26 -14.51
C MET A 1 4.04 -85.10 -15.46
N GLN A 2 2.95 -84.26 -15.18
CA GLN A 2 2.57 -83.13 -15.95
C GLN A 2 3.02 -81.86 -15.22
N LEU A 3 3.83 -81.04 -15.92
CA LEU A 3 4.25 -79.74 -15.43
C LEU A 3 3.15 -78.69 -15.59
N PRO A 4 2.88 -77.88 -14.58
CA PRO A 4 1.86 -76.84 -14.71
C PRO A 4 2.39 -75.66 -15.57
N SER A 5 1.59 -75.26 -16.57
CA SER A 5 1.82 -74.10 -17.40
C SER A 5 1.46 -72.83 -16.61
N VAL A 6 2.45 -71.90 -16.44
CA VAL A 6 2.23 -70.58 -15.86
C VAL A 6 1.61 -69.65 -16.88
N PRO A 7 0.46 -69.01 -16.63
CA PRO A 7 -0.13 -68.04 -17.54
C PRO A 7 0.64 -66.70 -17.44
N THR A 8 1.35 -66.33 -18.48
CA THR A 8 1.98 -65.02 -18.64
C THR A 8 0.91 -63.95 -18.85
N SER A 9 0.61 -63.26 -17.77
CA SER A 9 -0.37 -62.16 -17.74
C SER A 9 0.16 -60.89 -18.46
N THR A 10 -0.17 -60.78 -19.72
CA THR A 10 0.08 -59.60 -20.57
C THR A 10 -0.75 -58.38 -20.14
N ARG A 11 -1.79 -58.62 -19.33
CA ARG A 11 -2.64 -57.54 -18.74
C ARG A 11 -1.94 -56.69 -17.67
N SER A 12 -1.07 -57.30 -16.89
CA SER A 12 -0.31 -56.65 -15.81
C SER A 12 0.70 -55.62 -16.34
N ARG A 13 1.37 -55.92 -17.44
CA ARG A 13 2.36 -54.99 -18.03
C ARG A 13 1.73 -53.72 -18.59
N ARG A 14 0.52 -53.80 -19.18
CA ARG A 14 -0.22 -52.64 -19.68
C ARG A 14 -0.74 -51.77 -18.53
N ALA A 15 -1.18 -52.36 -17.43
CA ALA A 15 -1.64 -51.63 -16.26
C ALA A 15 -0.49 -50.88 -15.56
N VAL A 16 0.69 -51.51 -15.47
CA VAL A 16 1.92 -50.89 -14.93
C VAL A 16 2.40 -49.76 -15.86
N PHE A 17 2.34 -49.95 -17.18
CA PHE A 17 2.75 -48.94 -18.14
C PHE A 17 1.81 -47.70 -18.10
N LEU A 18 0.51 -47.88 -17.96
CA LEU A 18 -0.48 -46.81 -17.78
C LEU A 18 -0.33 -46.11 -16.43
N ALA A 19 -0.01 -46.85 -15.36
CA ALA A 19 0.26 -46.27 -14.04
C ALA A 19 1.55 -45.42 -14.01
N VAL A 20 2.60 -45.91 -14.67
CA VAL A 20 3.89 -45.17 -14.80
C VAL A 20 3.73 -43.97 -15.71
N LEU A 21 2.98 -44.09 -16.82
CA LEU A 21 2.71 -42.98 -17.71
C LEU A 21 1.84 -41.92 -17.01
N GLY A 22 0.84 -42.32 -16.18
CA GLY A 22 0.05 -41.43 -15.34
C GLY A 22 0.88 -40.73 -14.28
N LEU A 23 1.84 -41.42 -13.64
CA LEU A 23 2.74 -40.86 -12.64
C LEU A 23 3.74 -39.86 -13.25
N LEU A 24 4.17 -40.07 -14.49
CA LEU A 24 5.06 -39.18 -15.23
C LEU A 24 4.36 -37.90 -15.72
N LEU A 25 3.02 -37.90 -15.84
CA LEU A 25 2.22 -36.74 -16.23
C LEU A 25 1.86 -35.80 -15.06
N VAL A 26 1.98 -36.24 -13.81
CA VAL A 26 1.66 -35.45 -12.62
C VAL A 26 2.48 -34.16 -12.48
N PRO A 27 3.81 -34.11 -12.80
CA PRO A 27 4.57 -32.88 -12.66
C PRO A 27 4.21 -31.80 -13.71
N PHE A 28 3.48 -32.11 -14.79
CA PHE A 28 3.09 -31.14 -15.78
C PHE A 28 1.83 -30.33 -15.41
N LEU A 29 1.18 -30.65 -14.29
CA LEU A 29 0.00 -29.92 -13.79
C LEU A 29 0.36 -28.84 -12.75
N ALA A 30 1.63 -28.62 -12.46
CA ALA A 30 2.06 -27.51 -11.62
C ALA A 30 1.89 -26.21 -12.42
N GLY A 31 0.73 -25.58 -12.33
CA GLY A 31 0.45 -24.30 -12.94
C GLY A 31 1.46 -23.26 -12.46
N CYS A 32 2.12 -22.56 -13.41
CA CYS A 32 2.99 -21.44 -13.06
C CYS A 32 2.17 -20.35 -12.39
N LEU A 33 2.52 -19.99 -11.16
CA LEU A 33 1.87 -18.92 -10.40
C LEU A 33 2.68 -17.62 -10.56
N ARG A 34 2.02 -16.54 -10.92
CA ARG A 34 2.60 -15.19 -10.97
C ARG A 34 1.85 -14.28 -10.00
N VAL A 35 2.57 -13.72 -9.04
CA VAL A 35 2.05 -12.70 -8.13
C VAL A 35 2.93 -11.46 -8.25
N GLN A 36 2.35 -10.34 -8.66
CA GLN A 36 3.05 -9.07 -8.77
C GLN A 36 2.30 -8.01 -7.97
N VAL A 37 2.98 -7.43 -6.99
CA VAL A 37 2.47 -6.33 -6.19
C VAL A 37 3.29 -5.10 -6.51
N SER A 38 2.63 -4.04 -6.94
CA SER A 38 3.25 -2.74 -7.20
C SER A 38 2.45 -1.67 -6.48
N MET A 39 3.11 -0.92 -5.61
CA MET A 39 2.46 0.15 -4.87
C MET A 39 3.32 1.41 -4.80
N GLY A 40 2.67 2.55 -4.65
CA GLY A 40 3.29 3.84 -4.44
C GLY A 40 2.74 4.51 -3.19
N VAL A 41 3.62 5.06 -2.39
CA VAL A 41 3.30 5.87 -1.22
C VAL A 41 3.40 7.35 -1.61
N SER A 42 2.35 8.13 -1.34
CA SER A 42 2.38 9.58 -1.54
C SER A 42 2.98 10.31 -0.34
N ALA A 43 3.30 11.60 -0.51
CA ALA A 43 3.75 12.46 0.59
C ALA A 43 2.68 12.66 1.69
N ASP A 44 1.41 12.38 1.38
CA ASP A 44 0.28 12.47 2.31
C ASP A 44 -0.06 11.15 3.00
N ASP A 45 0.88 10.18 3.02
CA ASP A 45 0.70 8.85 3.61
C ASP A 45 -0.45 8.04 3.02
N ARG A 46 -0.70 8.24 1.71
CA ARG A 46 -1.68 7.46 0.97
C ARG A 46 -0.97 6.46 0.07
N VAL A 47 -1.57 5.28 -0.02
CA VAL A 47 -1.02 4.18 -0.82
C VAL A 47 -1.97 3.86 -1.96
N SER A 48 -1.41 3.77 -3.15
CA SER A 48 -2.14 3.38 -4.36
C SER A 48 -1.31 2.37 -5.15
N GLY A 49 -1.97 1.52 -5.92
CA GLY A 49 -1.22 0.52 -6.70
C GLY A 49 -2.09 -0.58 -7.27
N GLN A 50 -1.43 -1.70 -7.51
CA GLN A 50 -2.08 -2.88 -8.10
C GLN A 50 -1.48 -4.19 -7.56
N ILE A 51 -2.30 -5.22 -7.55
CA ILE A 51 -1.91 -6.60 -7.27
C ILE A 51 -2.39 -7.44 -8.45
N VAL A 52 -1.50 -8.21 -9.04
CA VAL A 52 -1.82 -9.22 -10.05
C VAL A 52 -1.60 -10.59 -9.42
N ALA A 53 -2.61 -11.45 -9.49
CA ALA A 53 -2.51 -12.85 -9.16
C ALA A 53 -3.00 -13.66 -10.37
N ALA A 54 -2.11 -14.40 -11.00
CA ALA A 54 -2.41 -15.12 -12.24
C ALA A 54 -1.66 -16.45 -12.30
N ALA A 55 -2.24 -17.43 -13.00
CA ALA A 55 -1.63 -18.72 -13.24
C ALA A 55 -1.80 -19.14 -14.70
N VAL A 56 -1.03 -20.11 -15.14
CA VAL A 56 -1.26 -20.76 -16.44
C VAL A 56 -2.52 -21.61 -16.29
N PRO A 57 -3.54 -21.41 -17.13
CA PRO A 57 -4.81 -22.13 -16.99
C PRO A 57 -4.65 -23.63 -17.27
N ALA A 58 -5.26 -24.45 -16.44
CA ALA A 58 -5.29 -25.91 -16.61
C ALA A 58 -6.20 -26.34 -17.80
N ASN A 59 -7.20 -25.51 -18.13
CA ASN A 59 -8.13 -25.71 -19.26
C ASN A 59 -8.77 -24.37 -19.65
N ASP A 60 -9.55 -24.36 -20.75
CA ASP A 60 -10.17 -23.13 -21.29
C ASP A 60 -11.21 -22.48 -20.35
N GLN A 61 -11.69 -23.19 -19.34
CA GLN A 61 -12.67 -22.69 -18.36
C GLN A 61 -12.00 -22.22 -17.05
N ASP A 62 -10.71 -22.46 -16.91
CA ASP A 62 -9.96 -22.07 -15.73
C ASP A 62 -9.75 -20.53 -15.71
N LYS A 63 -10.28 -19.90 -14.67
CA LYS A 63 -10.16 -18.46 -14.47
C LYS A 63 -8.91 -18.06 -13.68
N GLY A 64 -8.12 -19.03 -13.21
CA GLY A 64 -6.95 -18.80 -12.37
C GLY A 64 -7.31 -18.22 -10.98
N PRO A 65 -6.31 -17.71 -10.27
CA PRO A 65 -6.48 -17.12 -8.95
C PRO A 65 -7.44 -15.92 -8.95
N GLN A 66 -8.39 -15.92 -8.04
CA GLN A 66 -9.37 -14.84 -7.89
C GLN A 66 -9.10 -14.06 -6.61
N LEU A 67 -8.99 -12.73 -6.75
CA LEU A 67 -8.87 -11.80 -5.64
C LEU A 67 -10.27 -11.31 -5.25
N THR A 68 -10.52 -11.23 -3.94
CA THR A 68 -11.77 -10.69 -3.40
C THR A 68 -11.41 -9.54 -2.44
N PRO A 69 -11.88 -8.31 -2.66
CA PRO A 69 -11.60 -7.21 -1.76
C PRO A 69 -12.30 -7.43 -0.43
N PRO A 70 -11.68 -7.08 0.71
CA PRO A 70 -12.38 -7.02 1.98
C PRO A 70 -13.53 -6.01 1.92
N ASP A 71 -14.63 -6.26 2.63
CA ASP A 71 -15.80 -5.38 2.66
C ASP A 71 -15.45 -3.93 3.03
N SER A 72 -14.49 -3.76 3.94
CA SER A 72 -13.98 -2.46 4.39
C SER A 72 -13.23 -1.66 3.31
N LEU A 73 -12.80 -2.31 2.23
CA LEU A 73 -12.05 -1.71 1.12
C LEU A 73 -12.80 -1.74 -0.21
N SER A 74 -14.05 -2.18 -0.24
CA SER A 74 -14.85 -2.34 -1.48
C SER A 74 -14.93 -1.06 -2.33
N ASP A 75 -14.98 0.10 -1.69
CA ASP A 75 -15.02 1.40 -2.38
C ASP A 75 -13.65 1.86 -2.91
N LYS A 76 -12.55 1.33 -2.37
CA LYS A 76 -11.17 1.71 -2.69
C LYS A 76 -10.44 0.72 -3.58
N VAL A 77 -11.01 -0.48 -3.78
CA VAL A 77 -10.41 -1.57 -4.53
C VAL A 77 -11.31 -1.96 -5.69
N ARG A 78 -10.74 -2.02 -6.89
CA ARG A 78 -11.43 -2.48 -8.11
C ARG A 78 -10.75 -3.74 -8.63
N ILE A 79 -11.51 -4.82 -8.80
CA ILE A 79 -11.03 -6.07 -9.37
C ILE A 79 -11.35 -6.11 -10.87
N GLN A 80 -10.41 -6.61 -11.65
CA GLN A 80 -10.55 -6.87 -13.09
C GLN A 80 -10.00 -8.25 -13.42
N GLU A 81 -10.52 -8.86 -14.48
CA GLU A 81 -9.95 -10.08 -15.04
C GLU A 81 -8.57 -9.79 -15.62
N TYR A 82 -7.62 -10.67 -15.35
CA TYR A 82 -6.27 -10.61 -15.93
C TYR A 82 -6.09 -11.74 -16.94
N LYS A 83 -5.77 -11.37 -18.18
CA LYS A 83 -5.44 -12.33 -19.26
C LYS A 83 -4.33 -11.76 -20.11
N LYS A 84 -3.11 -12.24 -19.88
CA LYS A 84 -1.92 -11.77 -20.60
C LYS A 84 -0.82 -12.82 -20.60
N ASP A 85 -0.12 -12.94 -21.72
CA ASP A 85 1.05 -13.81 -21.89
C ASP A 85 0.79 -15.29 -21.53
N GLY A 86 -0.43 -15.79 -21.77
CA GLY A 86 -0.82 -17.16 -21.43
C GLY A 86 -1.21 -17.37 -19.97
N TYR A 87 -1.22 -16.31 -19.14
CA TYR A 87 -1.68 -16.34 -17.76
C TYR A 87 -3.11 -15.82 -17.67
N VAL A 88 -3.89 -16.43 -16.79
CA VAL A 88 -5.25 -15.99 -16.42
C VAL A 88 -5.36 -15.82 -14.91
N GLY A 89 -6.22 -14.92 -14.48
CA GLY A 89 -6.40 -14.63 -13.06
C GLY A 89 -7.13 -13.32 -12.83
N SER A 90 -6.79 -12.62 -11.78
CA SER A 90 -7.37 -11.34 -11.44
C SER A 90 -6.32 -10.28 -11.12
N GLN A 91 -6.70 -9.04 -11.33
CA GLN A 91 -5.91 -7.85 -11.03
C GLN A 91 -6.74 -6.91 -10.17
N ALA A 92 -6.22 -6.55 -9.02
CA ALA A 92 -6.80 -5.58 -8.12
C ALA A 92 -6.08 -4.23 -8.29
N PHE A 93 -6.83 -3.17 -8.51
CA PHE A 93 -6.35 -1.79 -8.43
C PHE A 93 -6.87 -1.17 -7.15
N PHE A 94 -6.01 -0.52 -6.40
CA PHE A 94 -6.40 0.18 -5.19
C PHE A 94 -5.86 1.61 -5.18
N SER A 95 -6.59 2.51 -4.54
CA SER A 95 -6.23 3.92 -4.46
C SER A 95 -6.63 4.52 -3.12
N ASP A 96 -5.84 5.50 -2.68
CA ASP A 96 -6.12 6.29 -1.47
C ASP A 96 -6.24 5.45 -0.18
N LEU A 97 -5.48 4.36 -0.07
CA LEU A 97 -5.42 3.55 1.14
C LEU A 97 -4.59 4.24 2.23
N THR A 98 -5.03 4.15 3.47
CA THR A 98 -4.21 4.48 4.63
C THR A 98 -3.19 3.38 4.91
N PHE A 99 -2.17 3.64 5.71
CA PHE A 99 -1.21 2.61 6.15
C PHE A 99 -1.91 1.45 6.89
N GLY A 100 -2.98 1.73 7.64
CA GLY A 100 -3.80 0.70 8.27
C GLY A 100 -4.59 -0.16 7.27
N ASP A 101 -5.09 0.44 6.18
CA ASP A 101 -5.82 -0.28 5.14
C ASP A 101 -4.92 -1.26 4.38
N VAL A 102 -3.62 -0.93 4.20
CA VAL A 102 -2.65 -1.78 3.49
C VAL A 102 -2.52 -3.16 4.13
N GLN A 103 -2.62 -3.26 5.44
CA GLN A 103 -2.56 -4.54 6.15
C GLN A 103 -3.68 -5.50 5.73
N GLN A 104 -4.83 -4.98 5.32
CA GLN A 104 -5.98 -5.77 4.89
C GLN A 104 -5.83 -6.32 3.47
N LEU A 105 -4.91 -5.78 2.65
CA LEU A 105 -4.65 -6.30 1.31
C LEU A 105 -4.15 -7.75 1.32
N GLY A 106 -3.47 -8.18 2.38
CA GLY A 106 -3.01 -9.56 2.55
C GLY A 106 -4.14 -10.59 2.65
N THR A 107 -5.36 -10.16 2.96
CA THR A 107 -6.53 -11.05 3.09
C THR A 107 -7.34 -11.20 1.80
N MET A 108 -6.93 -10.55 0.70
CA MET A 108 -7.68 -10.55 -0.57
C MET A 108 -7.72 -11.90 -1.30
N SER A 109 -6.87 -12.83 -0.94
CA SER A 109 -6.88 -14.19 -1.46
C SER A 109 -7.04 -15.18 -0.30
N GLU A 110 -8.04 -16.04 -0.35
CA GLU A 110 -8.25 -17.10 0.66
C GLU A 110 -7.05 -18.07 0.72
N GLN A 111 -6.39 -18.28 -0.42
CA GLN A 111 -5.20 -19.12 -0.53
C GLN A 111 -3.94 -18.44 0.02
N ALA A 112 -3.92 -17.11 0.08
CA ALA A 112 -2.80 -16.33 0.59
C ALA A 112 -3.01 -15.83 2.03
N THR A 113 -4.13 -16.17 2.67
CA THR A 113 -4.43 -15.77 4.04
C THR A 113 -3.33 -16.25 5.00
N GLY A 114 -2.63 -15.32 5.60
CA GLY A 114 -1.46 -15.57 6.46
C GLY A 114 -0.13 -15.73 5.72
N SER A 115 -0.14 -15.88 4.39
CA SER A 115 1.09 -16.01 3.60
C SER A 115 1.76 -14.67 3.29
N PHE A 116 1.02 -13.57 3.35
CA PHE A 116 1.56 -12.24 3.04
C PHE A 116 1.07 -11.21 4.05
N GLN A 117 1.99 -10.69 4.86
CA GLN A 117 1.72 -9.66 5.86
C GLN A 117 2.59 -8.45 5.56
N ILE A 118 1.97 -7.27 5.45
CA ILE A 118 2.66 -5.99 5.23
C ILE A 118 2.13 -4.98 6.22
N SER A 119 3.04 -4.22 6.84
CA SER A 119 2.75 -3.11 7.73
C SER A 119 3.56 -1.89 7.32
N LEU A 120 2.89 -0.77 7.16
CA LEU A 120 3.50 0.55 7.04
C LEU A 120 3.21 1.32 8.33
N GLN A 121 4.24 1.89 8.92
CA GLN A 121 4.14 2.65 10.17
C GLN A 121 4.91 3.95 10.06
N ARG A 122 4.36 5.02 10.63
CA ARG A 122 5.02 6.32 10.72
C ARG A 122 5.36 6.66 12.18
N THR A 123 6.57 7.14 12.38
CA THR A 123 7.01 7.73 13.66
C THR A 123 7.73 9.05 13.35
N GLY A 124 7.00 10.17 13.49
CA GLY A 124 7.48 11.49 13.05
C GLY A 124 7.78 11.48 11.54
N ASP A 125 8.99 11.88 11.15
CA ASP A 125 9.41 11.89 9.74
C ASP A 125 9.88 10.52 9.21
N LEU A 126 9.95 9.50 10.05
CA LEU A 126 10.38 8.16 9.66
C LEU A 126 9.16 7.31 9.31
N VAL A 127 9.16 6.74 8.10
CA VAL A 127 8.23 5.71 7.68
C VAL A 127 8.97 4.39 7.52
N THR A 128 8.45 3.36 8.16
CA THR A 128 9.00 2.00 8.15
C THR A 128 8.02 1.06 7.46
N LEU A 129 8.52 0.28 6.51
CA LEU A 129 7.85 -0.86 5.92
C LEU A 129 8.42 -2.13 6.55
N ASP A 130 7.56 -2.94 7.15
CA ASP A 130 7.86 -4.29 7.60
C ASP A 130 6.90 -5.27 6.93
N GLY A 131 7.44 -6.35 6.39
CA GLY A 131 6.65 -7.39 5.74
C GLY A 131 7.23 -8.78 5.95
N LYS A 132 6.35 -9.75 5.91
CA LYS A 132 6.67 -11.18 5.91
C LYS A 132 5.87 -11.87 4.83
N ALA A 133 6.56 -12.60 3.96
CA ALA A 133 5.95 -13.46 2.96
C ALA A 133 6.32 -14.90 3.29
N ASP A 134 5.35 -15.72 3.63
CA ASP A 134 5.53 -17.15 3.85
C ASP A 134 5.04 -17.91 2.62
N LEU A 135 5.98 -18.31 1.79
CA LEU A 135 5.75 -19.05 0.56
C LEU A 135 6.22 -20.51 0.69
N SER A 136 6.43 -20.99 1.92
CA SER A 136 6.95 -22.35 2.20
C SER A 136 6.07 -23.48 1.63
N SER A 137 4.76 -23.25 1.53
CA SER A 137 3.80 -24.20 0.94
C SER A 137 3.62 -24.03 -0.58
N VAL A 138 4.25 -23.02 -1.18
CA VAL A 138 4.10 -22.71 -2.61
C VAL A 138 5.17 -23.46 -3.41
N PRO A 139 4.82 -24.19 -4.48
CA PRO A 139 5.80 -24.90 -5.30
C PRO A 139 6.85 -23.95 -5.90
N ALA A 140 8.13 -24.30 -5.78
CA ALA A 140 9.21 -23.48 -6.29
C ALA A 140 9.26 -23.44 -7.83
N THR A 141 8.81 -24.51 -8.48
CA THR A 141 8.83 -24.60 -9.95
C THR A 141 7.68 -23.79 -10.55
N GLY A 142 8.02 -22.81 -11.40
CA GLY A 142 7.05 -22.01 -12.14
C GLY A 142 6.37 -20.91 -11.33
N THR A 143 6.83 -20.61 -10.12
CA THR A 143 6.29 -19.52 -9.29
C THR A 143 7.19 -18.29 -9.39
N ASP A 144 6.60 -17.14 -9.70
CA ASP A 144 7.25 -15.82 -9.75
C ASP A 144 6.46 -14.84 -8.87
N VAL A 145 7.06 -14.47 -7.72
CA VAL A 145 6.45 -13.53 -6.78
C VAL A 145 7.36 -12.32 -6.63
N GLN A 146 6.83 -11.16 -6.99
CA GLN A 146 7.54 -9.90 -6.95
C GLN A 146 6.74 -8.83 -6.19
N PHE A 147 7.42 -8.12 -5.31
CA PHE A 147 6.89 -6.97 -4.60
C PHE A 147 7.74 -5.74 -4.92
N THR A 148 7.11 -4.65 -5.35
CA THR A 148 7.76 -3.38 -5.65
C THR A 148 7.01 -2.24 -4.96
N ILE A 149 7.77 -1.32 -4.36
CA ILE A 149 7.21 -0.14 -3.72
C ILE A 149 8.01 1.11 -4.09
N ALA A 150 7.29 2.19 -4.41
CA ALA A 150 7.84 3.53 -4.61
C ALA A 150 7.47 4.43 -3.42
N PHE A 151 8.44 5.17 -2.90
CA PHE A 151 8.25 6.12 -1.81
C PHE A 151 8.37 7.57 -2.32
N PRO A 152 7.81 8.57 -1.59
CA PRO A 152 7.89 9.98 -1.98
C PRO A 152 9.28 10.60 -1.75
N ALA A 153 10.21 9.86 -1.13
CA ALA A 153 11.57 10.31 -0.84
C ALA A 153 12.59 9.18 -0.96
N ARG A 154 13.87 9.53 -0.86
CA ARG A 154 14.99 8.57 -0.93
C ARG A 154 14.90 7.53 0.18
N ILE A 155 15.08 6.27 -0.18
CA ILE A 155 15.13 5.15 0.75
C ILE A 155 16.43 5.22 1.57
N ALA A 156 16.30 5.29 2.90
CA ALA A 156 17.43 5.29 3.82
C ALA A 156 18.04 3.89 3.95
N THR A 157 17.22 2.91 4.31
CA THR A 157 17.63 1.52 4.55
C THR A 157 16.65 0.56 3.90
N THR A 158 17.12 -0.55 3.33
CA THR A 158 16.29 -1.64 2.81
C THR A 158 17.10 -2.93 2.69
N ASN A 159 16.42 -4.06 2.77
CA ASN A 159 16.96 -5.38 2.42
C ASN A 159 16.57 -5.82 1.00
N GLY A 160 15.83 -5.00 0.24
CA GLY A 160 15.47 -5.24 -1.15
C GLY A 160 16.48 -4.68 -2.14
N THR A 161 16.24 -4.94 -3.43
CA THR A 161 17.01 -4.40 -4.54
C THR A 161 16.50 -3.00 -4.87
N ARG A 162 17.38 -2.01 -4.84
CA ARG A 162 17.04 -0.63 -5.22
C ARG A 162 16.96 -0.52 -6.74
N GLU A 163 15.85 -0.04 -7.26
CA GLU A 163 15.64 0.29 -8.67
C GLU A 163 15.76 1.79 -8.96
N GLY A 164 16.34 2.51 -7.99
CA GLY A 164 16.52 3.96 -8.01
C GLY A 164 16.62 4.51 -6.59
N ASP A 165 16.48 5.82 -6.44
CA ASP A 165 16.60 6.48 -5.13
C ASP A 165 15.39 6.18 -4.22
N SER A 166 14.20 6.05 -4.80
CA SER A 166 12.92 5.95 -4.08
C SER A 166 12.12 4.68 -4.40
N ILE A 167 12.64 3.78 -5.23
CA ILE A 167 11.97 2.54 -5.62
C ILE A 167 12.80 1.35 -5.15
N VAL A 168 12.14 0.39 -4.56
CA VAL A 168 12.74 -0.88 -4.14
C VAL A 168 11.86 -2.05 -4.51
N SER A 169 12.48 -3.16 -4.91
CA SER A 169 11.82 -4.40 -5.25
C SER A 169 12.40 -5.59 -4.49
N TRP A 170 11.56 -6.59 -4.29
CA TRP A 170 11.93 -7.90 -3.74
C TRP A 170 11.40 -8.97 -4.67
N LYS A 171 12.27 -9.90 -5.04
CA LYS A 171 11.89 -11.16 -5.64
C LYS A 171 11.84 -12.20 -4.55
N LEU A 172 10.64 -12.72 -4.27
CA LEU A 172 10.38 -13.59 -3.14
C LEU A 172 10.43 -15.05 -3.61
N PRO A 173 11.39 -15.85 -3.14
CA PRO A 173 11.52 -17.24 -3.54
C PRO A 173 10.35 -18.06 -3.00
N ALA A 174 9.73 -18.86 -3.88
CA ALA A 174 8.77 -19.88 -3.46
C ALA A 174 9.47 -21.03 -2.73
N GLY A 175 8.76 -21.67 -1.80
CA GLY A 175 9.30 -22.71 -0.92
C GLY A 175 10.03 -22.16 0.31
N ASP A 176 10.05 -20.83 0.54
CA ASP A 176 10.77 -20.20 1.64
C ASP A 176 9.92 -19.08 2.30
N THR A 177 10.39 -18.63 3.46
CA THR A 177 9.85 -17.46 4.15
C THR A 177 10.79 -16.27 3.98
N SER A 178 10.28 -15.18 3.45
CA SER A 178 11.04 -13.95 3.20
C SER A 178 10.58 -12.80 4.07
N THR A 179 11.52 -11.92 4.45
CA THR A 179 11.22 -10.66 5.12
C THR A 179 11.44 -9.47 4.18
N ILE A 180 10.58 -8.48 4.29
CA ILE A 180 10.60 -7.25 3.50
C ILE A 180 10.80 -6.11 4.47
N ARG A 181 11.83 -5.26 4.24
CA ARG A 181 12.10 -4.09 5.10
C ARG A 181 12.58 -2.91 4.28
N ALA A 182 12.00 -1.74 4.58
CA ALA A 182 12.50 -0.47 4.08
C ALA A 182 12.21 0.65 5.07
N GLU A 183 13.12 1.63 5.12
CA GLU A 183 12.98 2.85 5.91
C GLU A 183 13.16 4.06 5.02
N VAL A 184 12.26 5.02 5.16
CA VAL A 184 12.27 6.27 4.39
C VAL A 184 11.98 7.43 5.31
N ARG A 185 12.64 8.57 5.08
CA ARG A 185 12.41 9.81 5.84
C ARG A 185 11.82 10.87 4.94
N TYR A 186 10.65 11.37 5.30
CA TYR A 186 10.00 12.53 4.70
C TYR A 186 9.08 13.21 5.71
N SER A 187 8.84 14.50 5.51
CA SER A 187 8.08 15.32 6.46
C SER A 187 6.70 14.73 6.74
N ASP A 188 6.34 14.72 8.01
CA ASP A 188 5.01 14.27 8.45
C ASP A 188 3.94 15.25 7.94
N PRO A 189 2.98 14.80 7.10
CA PRO A 189 1.94 15.65 6.55
C PRO A 189 0.98 16.20 7.63
N SER A 190 0.91 15.56 8.81
CA SER A 190 0.10 16.01 9.92
C SER A 190 0.74 17.15 10.71
N THR A 191 2.07 17.34 10.61
CA THR A 191 2.78 18.45 11.23
C THR A 191 2.61 19.72 10.39
N ARG A 192 1.77 20.64 10.84
CA ARG A 192 1.74 22.00 10.28
C ARG A 192 3.11 22.62 10.47
N SER A 193 3.75 23.01 9.37
CA SER A 193 5.06 23.64 9.41
C SER A 193 5.03 24.83 10.36
N PHE A 194 6.00 24.93 11.27
CA PHE A 194 6.13 26.05 12.21
C PHE A 194 6.13 27.40 11.48
N ALA A 195 6.65 27.45 10.25
CA ALA A 195 6.60 28.62 9.38
C ALA A 195 5.17 29.05 9.01
N GLY A 196 4.24 28.11 8.80
CA GLY A 196 2.82 28.43 8.57
C GLY A 196 2.16 29.05 9.81
N TRP A 197 2.43 28.51 11.00
CA TRP A 197 1.95 29.08 12.26
C TRP A 197 2.56 30.44 12.56
N ALA A 198 3.86 30.63 12.35
CA ALA A 198 4.54 31.91 12.50
C ALA A 198 3.99 32.97 11.55
N GLY A 199 3.69 32.60 10.31
CA GLY A 199 3.04 33.49 9.33
C GLY A 199 1.66 33.97 9.76
N ILE A 200 0.82 33.06 10.27
CA ILE A 200 -0.52 33.40 10.79
C ILE A 200 -0.41 34.32 12.00
N MET A 201 0.46 34.01 12.96
CA MET A 201 0.66 34.85 14.16
C MET A 201 1.19 36.24 13.80
N ALA A 202 2.17 36.33 12.90
CA ALA A 202 2.70 37.62 12.41
C ALA A 202 1.62 38.42 11.67
N GLY A 203 0.80 37.78 10.83
CA GLY A 203 -0.29 38.44 10.10
C GLY A 203 -1.35 38.99 11.04
N VAL A 204 -1.79 38.25 12.05
CA VAL A 204 -2.74 38.69 13.06
C VAL A 204 -2.18 39.85 13.88
N THR A 205 -0.94 39.77 14.32
CA THR A 205 -0.28 40.82 15.13
C THR A 205 -0.17 42.14 14.33
N LEU A 206 0.25 42.07 13.07
CA LEU A 206 0.31 43.22 12.17
C LEU A 206 -1.09 43.82 11.92
N GLY A 207 -2.10 42.99 11.69
CA GLY A 207 -3.49 43.42 11.50
C GLY A 207 -4.02 44.21 12.71
N VAL A 208 -3.82 43.67 13.92
CA VAL A 208 -4.20 44.33 15.17
C VAL A 208 -3.46 45.67 15.34
N ALA A 209 -2.12 45.67 15.11
CA ALA A 209 -1.33 46.91 15.21
C ALA A 209 -1.79 48.00 14.25
N VAL A 210 -2.16 47.67 13.01
CA VAL A 210 -2.72 48.61 12.03
C VAL A 210 -4.06 49.15 12.49
N ILE A 211 -4.96 48.31 13.00
CA ILE A 211 -6.27 48.72 13.49
C ILE A 211 -6.13 49.69 14.69
N VAL A 212 -5.30 49.32 15.66
CA VAL A 212 -5.04 50.15 16.86
C VAL A 212 -4.40 51.47 16.45
N GLY A 213 -3.42 51.46 15.55
CA GLY A 213 -2.77 52.66 15.02
C GLY A 213 -3.74 53.59 14.30
N ALA A 214 -4.64 53.04 13.49
CA ALA A 214 -5.67 53.79 12.80
C ALA A 214 -6.68 54.44 13.77
N LEU A 215 -7.13 53.69 14.77
CA LEU A 215 -8.02 54.20 15.81
C LEU A 215 -7.35 55.29 16.66
N ALA A 216 -6.09 55.12 17.04
CA ALA A 216 -5.32 56.10 17.78
C ALA A 216 -5.13 57.39 16.97
N TRP A 217 -4.87 57.28 15.64
CA TRP A 217 -4.76 58.44 14.75
C TRP A 217 -6.09 59.18 14.60
N LEU A 218 -7.21 58.47 14.46
CA LEU A 218 -8.55 59.03 14.40
C LEU A 218 -8.96 59.70 15.74
N ALA A 219 -8.55 59.13 16.88
CA ALA A 219 -8.80 59.71 18.19
C ALA A 219 -7.97 60.97 18.46
N ARG A 220 -6.75 61.06 17.92
CA ARG A 220 -5.85 62.24 18.07
C ARG A 220 -6.44 63.53 17.44
N ASN A 221 -7.26 63.41 16.40
CA ASN A 221 -7.86 64.56 15.71
C ASN A 221 -9.18 65.06 16.36
N ARG A 222 -9.57 64.54 17.52
CA ARG A 222 -10.73 65.05 18.29
C ARG A 222 -10.18 65.99 19.36
N GLU A 223 -10.15 67.29 19.06
CA GLU A 223 -9.91 68.32 20.08
C GLU A 223 -10.99 68.21 21.16
N PRO A 224 -10.64 68.20 22.46
CA PRO A 224 -11.65 68.26 23.52
C PRO A 224 -12.33 69.63 23.51
N VAL A 225 -13.62 69.66 23.26
CA VAL A 225 -14.45 70.88 23.42
C VAL A 225 -14.50 71.15 24.92
N ILE A 226 -13.58 72.01 25.40
CA ILE A 226 -13.67 72.57 26.76
C ILE A 226 -14.85 73.51 26.80
N GLY A 227 -15.92 73.12 27.47
CA GLY A 227 -17.07 73.90 27.71
C GLY A 227 -16.70 75.19 28.46
N SER A 228 -16.88 76.33 27.84
CA SER A 228 -16.73 77.69 28.44
C SER A 228 -17.75 77.86 29.58
N GLY A 229 -17.28 77.86 30.81
CA GLY A 229 -18.04 78.14 32.03
C GLY A 229 -18.58 79.51 31.98
N ARG A 230 -19.87 79.64 31.99
CA ARG A 230 -20.71 80.91 32.08
C ARG A 230 -20.46 81.53 33.46
N LYS A 231 -19.69 82.60 33.52
CA LYS A 231 -19.65 83.50 34.67
C LYS A 231 -21.01 84.07 34.94
N LYS A 232 -21.63 83.83 36.07
CA LYS A 232 -22.76 84.60 36.61
C LYS A 232 -22.16 85.81 37.33
N ASP A 233 -22.39 86.94 36.76
CA ASP A 233 -22.24 88.23 37.47
C ASP A 233 -23.38 88.38 38.44
N HIS A 234 -23.05 88.51 39.73
CA HIS A 234 -23.88 89.09 40.76
C HIS A 234 -23.44 90.57 40.88
N SER A 235 -24.28 91.45 40.47
CA SER A 235 -24.24 92.84 40.90
C SER A 235 -25.51 93.18 41.67
N GLU A 236 -25.28 93.53 42.84
CA GLU A 236 -26.00 94.27 43.89
C GLU A 236 -27.12 95.19 43.43
N VAL A 237 -28.19 95.27 44.22
CA VAL A 237 -28.49 96.30 45.27
C VAL A 237 -29.53 95.73 46.16
#